data_682daf9ac711ca1c375ea605bd3b5d49
#
_entry.id   682daf9ac711ca1c375ea605bd3b5d49
#
_cell.length_a   1.000
_cell.length_b   1.000
_cell.length_c   1.000
_cell.angle_alpha   90.00
_cell.angle_beta   90.00
_cell.angle_gamma   90.00
#
_symmetry.space_group_name_H-M   'P 1'
#
loop_
_entity.id
_entity.type
_entity.pdbx_description
1 polymer ?
#
loop_
_entity_poly.entity_id
_entity_poly.type
_entity_poly.pdbx_seq_one_letter_code
_entity_poly.pdbx_strand_id
1 'polypeptide(L)'
;MNPTKSAAPIPKVHRVALVDNDPRALESLSLLIDAKVPTAYVVWTATSGDEAIERCQRNDDNLNLLVLDMSMEGLQGPAICHRIRLMDRHLPILGITSFSINSYRSRLMEAGAQGLIGKEDSDQLAKAIERLCGGNVMEGFEPPALANVRIRREEETSPRLTVREEQIISLCPDGMLDREIAEQLDISESTVRKHMQGILKKLNCKTARQAVALWVRSHAR
;
A
#
# COMPACT_ATOMS: atom_id res chain seq x y z
N MET A 1 -52.97 24.31 -6.93
CA MET A 1 -51.74 24.01 -6.15
C MET A 1 -50.97 22.95 -6.93
N ASN A 2 -49.92 23.37 -7.62
CA ASN A 2 -49.03 22.44 -8.33
C ASN A 2 -48.06 21.81 -7.33
N PRO A 3 -47.86 20.46 -7.31
CA PRO A 3 -46.81 19.86 -6.50
C PRO A 3 -45.48 20.17 -7.18
N THR A 4 -44.61 20.88 -6.47
CA THR A 4 -43.21 21.09 -6.81
C THR A 4 -42.55 19.73 -7.04
N LYS A 5 -42.17 19.45 -8.29
CA LYS A 5 -41.27 18.33 -8.61
C LYS A 5 -39.98 18.52 -7.83
N SER A 6 -39.78 17.69 -6.81
CA SER A 6 -38.51 17.55 -6.16
C SER A 6 -37.46 17.21 -7.23
N ALA A 7 -36.51 18.11 -7.45
CA ALA A 7 -35.37 17.82 -8.31
C ALA A 7 -34.60 16.60 -7.75
N ALA A 8 -34.40 15.60 -8.57
CA ALA A 8 -33.58 14.45 -8.19
C ALA A 8 -32.21 14.96 -7.75
N PRO A 9 -31.63 14.43 -6.66
CA PRO A 9 -30.28 14.83 -6.23
C PRO A 9 -29.29 14.58 -7.37
N ILE A 10 -28.47 15.58 -7.65
CA ILE A 10 -27.39 15.48 -8.65
C ILE A 10 -26.49 14.34 -8.19
N PRO A 11 -26.27 13.31 -9.01
CA PRO A 11 -25.43 12.18 -8.61
C PRO A 11 -24.02 12.70 -8.27
N LYS A 12 -23.48 12.32 -7.09
CA LYS A 12 -22.11 12.62 -6.72
C LYS A 12 -21.19 11.97 -7.75
N VAL A 13 -20.31 12.76 -8.33
CA VAL A 13 -19.32 12.27 -9.28
C VAL A 13 -18.09 11.85 -8.50
N HIS A 14 -17.75 10.55 -8.54
CA HIS A 14 -16.62 9.98 -7.82
C HIS A 14 -15.33 10.11 -8.63
N ARG A 15 -14.29 10.62 -7.98
CA ARG A 15 -12.95 10.84 -8.54
C ARG A 15 -12.09 9.61 -8.23
N VAL A 16 -11.75 8.84 -9.26
CA VAL A 16 -11.01 7.58 -9.15
C VAL A 16 -9.61 7.76 -9.72
N ALA A 17 -8.61 7.20 -9.06
CA ALA A 17 -7.27 7.07 -9.61
C ALA A 17 -6.94 5.60 -9.84
N LEU A 18 -6.13 5.32 -10.88
CA LEU A 18 -5.71 3.96 -11.24
C LEU A 18 -4.19 3.83 -11.19
N VAL A 19 -3.72 2.73 -10.63
CA VAL A 19 -2.30 2.41 -10.54
C VAL A 19 -2.05 1.00 -11.04
N ASP A 20 -1.27 0.87 -12.11
CA ASP A 20 -0.92 -0.39 -12.75
C ASP A 20 0.34 -0.18 -13.59
N ASN A 21 1.33 -1.07 -13.55
CA ASN A 21 2.53 -0.94 -14.36
C ASN A 21 2.31 -1.23 -15.87
N ASP A 22 1.15 -1.78 -16.26
CA ASP A 22 0.77 -1.96 -17.66
C ASP A 22 -0.13 -0.80 -18.15
N PRO A 23 0.36 0.09 -19.05
CA PRO A 23 -0.44 1.17 -19.61
C PRO A 23 -1.70 0.70 -20.33
N ARG A 24 -1.69 -0.50 -20.92
CA ARG A 24 -2.87 -1.06 -21.60
C ARG A 24 -3.95 -1.48 -20.60
N ALA A 25 -3.53 -2.00 -19.44
CA ALA A 25 -4.46 -2.29 -18.35
C ALA A 25 -5.12 -1.02 -17.83
N LEU A 26 -4.35 0.07 -17.68
CA LEU A 26 -4.88 1.39 -17.26
C LEU A 26 -5.90 1.94 -18.27
N GLU A 27 -5.62 1.86 -19.57
CA GLU A 27 -6.55 2.27 -20.63
C GLU A 27 -7.84 1.45 -20.59
N SER A 28 -7.72 0.12 -20.52
CA SER A 28 -8.86 -0.79 -20.45
C SER A 28 -9.72 -0.56 -19.20
N LEU A 29 -9.10 -0.37 -18.04
CA LEU A 29 -9.80 -0.07 -16.78
C LEU A 29 -10.50 1.29 -16.84
N SER A 30 -9.88 2.32 -17.43
CA SER A 30 -10.48 3.64 -17.61
C SER A 30 -11.75 3.56 -18.45
N LEU A 31 -11.68 2.91 -19.62
CA LEU A 31 -12.83 2.71 -20.51
C LEU A 31 -13.95 1.91 -19.82
N LEU A 32 -13.59 0.92 -19.02
CA LEU A 32 -14.55 0.10 -18.30
C LEU A 32 -15.28 0.89 -17.22
N ILE A 33 -14.55 1.74 -16.46
CA ILE A 33 -15.15 2.61 -15.45
C ILE A 33 -16.11 3.60 -16.10
N ASP A 34 -15.69 4.25 -17.18
CA ASP A 34 -16.53 5.19 -17.93
C ASP A 34 -17.82 4.53 -18.46
N ALA A 35 -17.74 3.28 -18.90
CA ALA A 35 -18.88 2.55 -19.45
C ALA A 35 -19.82 2.00 -18.37
N LYS A 36 -19.29 1.52 -17.23
CA LYS A 36 -20.08 0.78 -16.23
C LYS A 36 -20.39 1.55 -14.94
N VAL A 37 -19.67 2.63 -14.65
CA VAL A 37 -19.85 3.43 -13.42
C VAL A 37 -20.09 4.90 -13.78
N PRO A 38 -21.30 5.27 -14.25
CA PRO A 38 -21.61 6.64 -14.69
C PRO A 38 -21.38 7.72 -13.63
N THR A 39 -21.32 7.33 -12.35
CA THR A 39 -21.06 8.23 -11.22
C THR A 39 -19.58 8.43 -10.92
N ALA A 40 -18.68 7.75 -11.64
CA ALA A 40 -17.22 7.83 -11.43
C ALA A 40 -16.50 8.26 -12.71
N TYR A 41 -15.35 8.91 -12.54
CA TYR A 41 -14.42 9.18 -13.63
C TYR A 41 -12.98 9.08 -13.16
N VAL A 42 -12.08 8.71 -14.05
CA VAL A 42 -10.64 8.59 -13.78
C VAL A 42 -10.00 9.98 -13.86
N VAL A 43 -9.43 10.45 -12.76
CA VAL A 43 -8.75 11.76 -12.70
C VAL A 43 -7.28 11.67 -13.08
N TRP A 44 -6.63 10.56 -12.77
CA TRP A 44 -5.26 10.27 -13.19
C TRP A 44 -4.96 8.78 -13.14
N THR A 45 -3.92 8.42 -13.86
CA THR A 45 -3.31 7.09 -13.84
C THR A 45 -1.84 7.20 -13.48
N ALA A 46 -1.25 6.16 -12.88
CA ALA A 46 0.18 6.06 -12.60
C ALA A 46 0.69 4.67 -12.96
N THR A 47 1.90 4.59 -13.52
CA THR A 47 2.54 3.33 -13.90
C THR A 47 3.56 2.84 -12.87
N SER A 48 3.79 3.60 -11.81
CA SER A 48 4.69 3.22 -10.71
C SER A 48 4.11 3.53 -9.34
N GLY A 49 4.57 2.76 -8.34
CA GLY A 49 4.15 2.95 -6.95
C GLY A 49 4.64 4.28 -6.37
N ASP A 50 5.83 4.72 -6.75
CA ASP A 50 6.40 5.98 -6.24
C ASP A 50 5.60 7.19 -6.77
N GLU A 51 5.22 7.19 -8.06
CA GLU A 51 4.34 8.21 -8.64
C GLU A 51 2.98 8.24 -7.94
N ALA A 52 2.38 7.08 -7.70
CA ALA A 52 1.10 6.98 -7.01
C ALA A 52 1.16 7.56 -5.59
N ILE A 53 2.22 7.23 -4.84
CA ILE A 53 2.44 7.75 -3.48
C ILE A 53 2.60 9.26 -3.50
N GLU A 54 3.42 9.81 -4.42
CA GLU A 54 3.65 11.25 -4.56
C GLU A 54 2.34 12.00 -4.88
N ARG A 55 1.52 11.50 -5.82
CA ARG A 55 0.23 12.10 -6.17
C ARG A 55 -0.76 12.06 -5.00
N CYS A 56 -0.85 10.94 -4.29
CA CYS A 56 -1.69 10.83 -3.09
C CYS A 56 -1.22 11.78 -1.98
N GLN A 57 0.10 11.97 -1.83
CA GLN A 57 0.66 12.88 -0.83
C GLN A 57 0.33 14.36 -1.10
N ARG A 58 0.31 14.78 -2.36
CA ARG A 58 -0.10 16.14 -2.75
C ARG A 58 -1.57 16.40 -2.46
N ASN A 59 -2.41 15.36 -2.59
CA ASN A 59 -3.86 15.39 -2.33
C ASN A 59 -4.63 16.51 -3.08
N ASP A 60 -4.10 16.93 -4.24
CA ASP A 60 -4.65 18.05 -5.02
C ASP A 60 -5.98 17.66 -5.70
N ASP A 61 -6.20 16.37 -5.89
CA ASP A 61 -7.30 15.84 -6.71
C ASP A 61 -8.56 15.46 -5.92
N ASN A 62 -8.56 15.52 -4.60
CA ASN A 62 -9.69 15.11 -3.74
C ASN A 62 -10.27 13.73 -4.15
N LEU A 63 -9.43 12.70 -4.17
CA LEU A 63 -9.82 11.36 -4.58
C LEU A 63 -10.91 10.77 -3.69
N ASN A 64 -11.84 10.04 -4.32
CA ASN A 64 -12.83 9.23 -3.63
C ASN A 64 -12.42 7.75 -3.57
N LEU A 65 -11.52 7.30 -4.45
CA LEU A 65 -11.03 5.93 -4.51
C LEU A 65 -9.69 5.84 -5.25
N LEU A 66 -8.79 5.02 -4.72
CA LEU A 66 -7.61 4.54 -5.43
C LEU A 66 -7.82 3.06 -5.79
N VAL A 67 -7.70 2.73 -7.07
CA VAL A 67 -7.65 1.34 -7.58
C VAL A 67 -6.19 1.01 -7.85
N LEU A 68 -5.68 -0.03 -7.20
CA LEU A 68 -4.26 -0.35 -7.15
C LEU A 68 -4.00 -1.79 -7.55
N ASP A 69 -3.16 -2.01 -8.56
CA ASP A 69 -2.68 -3.35 -8.89
C ASP A 69 -1.79 -3.93 -7.79
N MET A 70 -1.96 -5.23 -7.55
CA MET A 70 -1.19 -5.94 -6.53
C MET A 70 0.19 -6.37 -7.02
N SER A 71 0.39 -6.54 -8.33
CA SER A 71 1.59 -7.11 -8.95
C SER A 71 2.43 -6.05 -9.66
N MET A 72 2.71 -4.97 -8.97
CA MET A 72 3.54 -3.88 -9.48
C MET A 72 5.02 -4.27 -9.58
N GLU A 73 5.72 -3.75 -10.57
CA GLU A 73 7.19 -3.81 -10.62
C GLU A 73 7.79 -2.91 -9.54
N GLY A 74 8.89 -3.36 -8.93
CA GLY A 74 9.53 -2.63 -7.83
C GLY A 74 8.73 -2.73 -6.54
N LEU A 75 8.05 -1.65 -6.15
CA LEU A 75 7.26 -1.61 -4.93
C LEU A 75 5.91 -2.30 -5.15
N GLN A 76 5.67 -3.41 -4.47
CA GLN A 76 4.46 -4.22 -4.59
C GLN A 76 3.21 -3.51 -4.04
N GLY A 77 2.03 -3.82 -4.60
CA GLY A 77 0.75 -3.20 -4.25
C GLY A 77 0.46 -3.09 -2.74
N PRO A 78 0.65 -4.13 -1.92
CA PRO A 78 0.46 -4.01 -0.49
C PRO A 78 1.39 -3.01 0.20
N ALA A 79 2.64 -2.87 -0.26
CA ALA A 79 3.57 -1.87 0.31
C ALA A 79 3.19 -0.44 -0.10
N ILE A 80 2.72 -0.24 -1.33
CA ILE A 80 2.16 1.06 -1.80
C ILE A 80 0.94 1.42 -0.94
N CYS A 81 0.00 0.48 -0.78
CA CYS A 81 -1.19 0.64 0.04
C CYS A 81 -0.84 1.07 1.48
N HIS A 82 0.10 0.38 2.12
CA HIS A 82 0.56 0.68 3.48
C HIS A 82 1.13 2.11 3.59
N ARG A 83 2.00 2.52 2.66
CA ARG A 83 2.57 3.88 2.63
C ARG A 83 1.49 4.95 2.47
N ILE A 84 0.54 4.75 1.55
CA ILE A 84 -0.58 5.68 1.34
C ILE A 84 -1.45 5.72 2.59
N ARG A 85 -1.76 4.58 3.22
CA ARG A 85 -2.59 4.52 4.43
C ARG A 85 -1.96 5.23 5.62
N LEU A 86 -0.65 5.23 5.75
CA LEU A 86 0.05 6.02 6.79
C LEU A 86 -0.16 7.53 6.62
N MET A 87 -0.26 8.01 5.38
CA MET A 87 -0.41 9.44 5.06
C MET A 87 -1.88 9.87 5.02
N ASP A 88 -2.76 9.04 4.47
CA ASP A 88 -4.18 9.35 4.28
C ASP A 88 -5.07 8.36 5.06
N ARG A 89 -5.84 8.90 6.00
CA ARG A 89 -6.79 8.18 6.84
C ARG A 89 -8.19 8.07 6.22
N HIS A 90 -8.44 8.68 5.07
CA HIS A 90 -9.77 8.80 4.49
C HIS A 90 -9.92 8.11 3.13
N LEU A 91 -8.87 8.11 2.29
CA LEU A 91 -8.91 7.56 0.95
C LEU A 91 -9.16 6.04 0.96
N PRO A 92 -10.28 5.56 0.40
CA PRO A 92 -10.47 4.13 0.18
C PRO A 92 -9.48 3.61 -0.86
N ILE A 93 -8.97 2.40 -0.64
CA ILE A 93 -8.04 1.71 -1.56
C ILE A 93 -8.66 0.35 -1.93
N LEU A 94 -8.86 0.12 -3.22
CA LEU A 94 -9.29 -1.14 -3.81
C LEU A 94 -8.11 -1.82 -4.48
N GLY A 95 -7.71 -2.96 -3.98
CA GLY A 95 -6.74 -3.81 -4.68
C GLY A 95 -7.37 -4.53 -5.86
N ILE A 96 -6.63 -4.63 -6.96
CA ILE A 96 -6.98 -5.46 -8.11
C ILE A 96 -5.85 -6.43 -8.44
N THR A 97 -6.15 -7.63 -8.91
CA THR A 97 -5.13 -8.62 -9.23
C THR A 97 -5.56 -9.56 -10.35
N SER A 98 -4.61 -9.94 -11.23
CA SER A 98 -4.78 -11.04 -12.19
C SER A 98 -4.43 -12.41 -11.61
N PHE A 99 -3.91 -12.45 -10.37
CA PHE A 99 -3.55 -13.67 -9.66
C PHE A 99 -4.63 -14.09 -8.65
N SER A 100 -4.38 -15.18 -7.94
CA SER A 100 -5.30 -15.64 -6.88
C SER A 100 -5.50 -14.56 -5.81
N ILE A 101 -6.74 -14.21 -5.55
CA ILE A 101 -7.15 -13.26 -4.49
C ILE A 101 -6.57 -13.68 -3.14
N ASN A 102 -6.57 -14.99 -2.84
CA ASN A 102 -6.07 -15.51 -1.56
C ASN A 102 -4.60 -15.21 -1.31
N SER A 103 -3.79 -15.04 -2.38
CA SER A 103 -2.36 -14.73 -2.26
C SER A 103 -2.08 -13.33 -1.73
N TYR A 104 -3.00 -12.40 -1.93
CA TYR A 104 -2.85 -11.00 -1.54
C TYR A 104 -3.75 -10.56 -0.39
N ARG A 105 -4.88 -11.26 -0.16
CA ARG A 105 -5.94 -10.82 0.75
C ARG A 105 -5.41 -10.43 2.14
N SER A 106 -4.70 -11.32 2.82
CA SER A 106 -4.19 -11.06 4.18
C SER A 106 -3.22 -9.88 4.21
N ARG A 107 -2.26 -9.86 3.27
CA ARG A 107 -1.28 -8.76 3.19
C ARG A 107 -1.93 -7.41 2.90
N LEU A 108 -2.97 -7.41 2.06
CA LEU A 108 -3.66 -6.19 1.69
C LEU A 108 -4.57 -5.68 2.81
N MET A 109 -5.20 -6.58 3.57
CA MET A 109 -5.93 -6.23 4.80
C MET A 109 -4.98 -5.62 5.85
N GLU A 110 -3.82 -6.23 6.08
CA GLU A 110 -2.77 -5.71 6.96
C GLU A 110 -2.28 -4.33 6.50
N ALA A 111 -2.13 -4.13 5.19
CA ALA A 111 -1.74 -2.86 4.59
C ALA A 111 -2.82 -1.76 4.65
N GLY A 112 -4.05 -2.10 5.06
CA GLY A 112 -5.13 -1.14 5.32
C GLY A 112 -5.95 -0.74 4.11
N ALA A 113 -6.13 -1.62 3.13
CA ALA A 113 -7.07 -1.46 2.03
C ALA A 113 -8.53 -1.70 2.47
N GLN A 114 -9.48 -1.43 1.58
CA GLN A 114 -10.92 -1.59 1.81
C GLN A 114 -11.56 -2.67 0.97
N GLY A 115 -10.81 -3.26 0.05
CA GLY A 115 -11.28 -4.34 -0.80
C GLY A 115 -10.20 -4.94 -1.68
N LEU A 116 -10.49 -6.12 -2.24
CA LEU A 116 -9.65 -6.82 -3.21
C LEU A 116 -10.54 -7.61 -4.17
N ILE A 117 -10.31 -7.45 -5.48
CA ILE A 117 -11.02 -8.16 -6.54
C ILE A 117 -10.07 -8.68 -7.63
N GLY A 118 -10.58 -9.59 -8.46
CA GLY A 118 -9.90 -9.99 -9.69
C GLY A 118 -10.05 -8.95 -10.81
N LYS A 119 -9.02 -8.73 -11.61
CA LYS A 119 -9.06 -7.78 -12.75
C LYS A 119 -10.06 -8.20 -13.84
N GLU A 120 -10.36 -9.48 -13.98
CA GLU A 120 -11.19 -10.04 -15.05
C GLU A 120 -12.70 -9.82 -14.81
N ASP A 121 -13.13 -9.56 -13.57
CA ASP A 121 -14.54 -9.39 -13.22
C ASP A 121 -14.95 -7.92 -13.26
N SER A 122 -15.36 -7.49 -14.46
CA SER A 122 -15.77 -6.11 -14.71
C SER A 122 -17.04 -5.69 -13.95
N ASP A 123 -17.95 -6.63 -13.67
CA ASP A 123 -19.17 -6.34 -12.91
C ASP A 123 -18.87 -6.22 -11.42
N GLN A 124 -17.92 -7.03 -10.93
CA GLN A 124 -17.46 -6.92 -9.56
C GLN A 124 -16.68 -5.62 -9.35
N LEU A 125 -15.90 -5.17 -10.33
CA LEU A 125 -15.20 -3.88 -10.28
C LEU A 125 -16.18 -2.71 -10.13
N ALA A 126 -17.22 -2.65 -10.96
CA ALA A 126 -18.22 -1.59 -10.89
C ALA A 126 -18.90 -1.56 -9.51
N LYS A 127 -19.37 -2.72 -9.01
CA LYS A 127 -19.99 -2.85 -7.69
C LYS A 127 -19.03 -2.47 -6.55
N ALA A 128 -17.74 -2.83 -6.66
CA ALA A 128 -16.73 -2.49 -5.66
C ALA A 128 -16.48 -0.99 -5.62
N ILE A 129 -16.37 -0.32 -6.77
CA ILE A 129 -16.23 1.15 -6.86
C ILE A 129 -17.40 1.84 -6.20
N GLU A 130 -18.64 1.50 -6.58
CA GLU A 130 -19.86 2.10 -5.98
C GLU A 130 -19.91 1.87 -4.47
N ARG A 131 -19.59 0.66 -4.01
CA ARG A 131 -19.57 0.29 -2.60
C ARG A 131 -18.57 1.11 -1.79
N LEU A 132 -17.33 1.21 -2.27
CA LEU A 132 -16.25 1.91 -1.55
C LEU A 132 -16.45 3.43 -1.60
N CYS A 133 -16.84 3.98 -2.74
CA CYS A 133 -17.18 5.40 -2.86
C CYS A 133 -18.42 5.77 -2.01
N GLY A 134 -19.33 4.83 -1.78
CA GLY A 134 -20.46 4.96 -0.86
C GLY A 134 -20.09 4.89 0.63
N GLY A 135 -18.77 4.76 0.96
CA GLY A 135 -18.28 4.72 2.35
C GLY A 135 -18.34 3.33 3.00
N ASN A 136 -18.68 2.28 2.25
CA ASN A 136 -18.70 0.91 2.73
C ASN A 136 -17.37 0.21 2.41
N VAL A 137 -17.09 -0.92 3.10
CA VAL A 137 -15.92 -1.75 2.85
C VAL A 137 -16.33 -3.15 2.41
N MET A 138 -15.44 -3.87 1.75
CA MET A 138 -15.68 -5.28 1.42
C MET A 138 -15.54 -6.17 2.67
N GLU A 139 -16.13 -7.35 2.63
CA GLU A 139 -16.14 -8.30 3.74
C GLU A 139 -14.71 -8.61 4.21
N GLY A 140 -14.49 -8.49 5.53
CA GLY A 140 -13.21 -8.73 6.18
C GLY A 140 -12.23 -7.55 6.14
N PHE A 141 -12.52 -6.46 5.42
CA PHE A 141 -11.69 -5.26 5.40
C PHE A 141 -12.17 -4.21 6.41
N GLU A 142 -11.24 -3.37 6.86
CA GLU A 142 -11.51 -2.29 7.82
C GLU A 142 -11.82 -0.97 7.09
N PRO A 143 -12.60 -0.05 7.70
CA PRO A 143 -12.69 1.32 7.23
C PRO A 143 -11.33 2.02 7.20
N PRO A 144 -11.08 2.97 6.25
CA PRO A 144 -9.78 3.64 6.10
C PRO A 144 -9.25 4.24 7.41
N ALA A 145 -10.10 4.91 8.18
CA ALA A 145 -9.70 5.57 9.42
C ALA A 145 -9.25 4.57 10.51
N LEU A 146 -9.91 3.42 10.62
CA LEU A 146 -9.52 2.38 11.58
C LEU A 146 -8.20 1.73 11.18
N ALA A 147 -8.05 1.39 9.90
CA ALA A 147 -6.80 0.85 9.36
C ALA A 147 -5.61 1.81 9.59
N ASN A 148 -5.80 3.12 9.37
CA ASN A 148 -4.77 4.12 9.63
C ASN A 148 -4.36 4.17 11.11
N VAL A 149 -5.32 4.16 12.03
CA VAL A 149 -5.03 4.17 13.49
C VAL A 149 -4.27 2.91 13.89
N ARG A 150 -4.69 1.73 13.42
CA ARG A 150 -4.02 0.46 13.70
C ARG A 150 -2.57 0.48 13.20
N ILE A 151 -2.36 0.83 11.94
CA ILE A 151 -1.03 0.84 11.30
C ILE A 151 -0.09 1.84 11.99
N ARG A 152 -0.57 3.05 12.30
CA ARG A 152 0.24 4.04 13.03
C ARG A 152 0.63 3.55 14.42
N ARG A 153 -0.29 2.91 15.14
CA ARG A 153 0.00 2.33 16.45
C ARG A 153 1.01 1.19 16.36
N GLU A 154 0.90 0.33 15.36
CA GLU A 154 1.86 -0.75 15.10
C GLU A 154 3.25 -0.18 14.78
N GLU A 155 3.33 0.87 13.96
CA GLU A 155 4.57 1.59 13.67
C GLU A 155 5.19 2.27 14.90
N GLU A 156 4.37 2.90 15.74
CA GLU A 156 4.83 3.54 16.98
C GLU A 156 5.31 2.52 18.02
N THR A 157 4.68 1.36 18.07
CA THR A 157 5.02 0.28 19.02
C THR A 157 6.09 -0.66 18.49
N SER A 158 6.32 -0.70 17.17
CA SER A 158 7.41 -1.46 16.57
C SER A 158 8.75 -0.86 16.96
N PRO A 159 9.64 -1.62 17.58
CA PRO A 159 10.95 -1.10 17.99
C PRO A 159 11.77 -0.81 16.72
N ARG A 160 11.90 0.48 16.41
CA ARG A 160 12.72 0.95 15.28
C ARG A 160 14.19 0.61 15.50
N LEU A 161 14.87 0.27 14.43
CA LEU A 161 16.32 0.17 14.47
C LEU A 161 16.91 1.57 14.74
N THR A 162 17.97 1.63 15.53
CA THR A 162 18.74 2.86 15.68
C THR A 162 19.55 3.10 14.42
N VAL A 163 19.98 4.33 14.17
CA VAL A 163 20.85 4.68 13.03
C VAL A 163 22.05 3.72 12.93
N ARG A 164 22.64 3.32 14.07
CA ARG A 164 23.77 2.40 14.10
C ARG A 164 23.38 0.97 13.72
N GLU A 165 22.22 0.51 14.15
CA GLU A 165 21.70 -0.80 13.78
C GLU A 165 21.32 -0.85 12.28
N GLU A 166 20.78 0.24 11.74
CA GLU A 166 20.52 0.37 10.30
C GLU A 166 21.78 0.34 9.46
N GLN A 167 22.82 1.07 9.88
CA GLN A 167 24.14 1.03 9.24
C GLN A 167 24.72 -0.40 9.21
N ILE A 168 24.63 -1.13 10.31
CA ILE A 168 25.14 -2.49 10.40
C ILE A 168 24.34 -3.44 9.51
N ILE A 169 23.02 -3.43 9.60
CA ILE A 169 22.20 -4.37 8.84
C ILE A 169 22.23 -4.08 7.33
N SER A 170 22.46 -2.84 6.91
CA SER A 170 22.58 -2.46 5.49
C SER A 170 23.83 -3.02 4.81
N LEU A 171 24.87 -3.35 5.56
CA LEU A 171 26.11 -3.95 5.04
C LEU A 171 26.04 -5.48 4.97
N CYS A 172 25.11 -6.10 5.69
CA CYS A 172 24.97 -7.57 5.72
C CYS A 172 24.53 -8.21 4.40
N PRO A 173 23.65 -7.60 3.55
CA PRO A 173 23.28 -8.18 2.26
C PRO A 173 24.45 -8.38 1.30
N ASP A 174 25.49 -7.54 1.40
CA ASP A 174 26.72 -7.62 0.59
C ASP A 174 27.64 -8.76 1.03
N GLY A 175 27.24 -9.53 2.05
CA GLY A 175 28.00 -10.68 2.56
C GLY A 175 29.15 -10.29 3.48
N MET A 176 29.23 -9.06 3.95
CA MET A 176 30.29 -8.59 4.84
C MET A 176 30.30 -9.35 6.17
N LEU A 177 31.47 -9.75 6.61
CA LEU A 177 31.68 -10.38 7.92
C LEU A 177 31.69 -9.32 9.04
N ASP A 178 31.44 -9.74 10.28
CA ASP A 178 31.44 -8.85 11.45
C ASP A 178 32.74 -8.02 11.55
N ARG A 179 33.89 -8.60 11.15
CA ARG A 179 35.17 -7.90 11.14
C ARG A 179 35.20 -6.79 10.10
N GLU A 180 34.72 -7.04 8.90
CA GLU A 180 34.70 -6.06 7.80
C GLU A 180 33.75 -4.91 8.09
N ILE A 181 32.57 -5.21 8.67
CA ILE A 181 31.62 -4.21 9.16
C ILE A 181 32.26 -3.37 10.29
N ALA A 182 33.00 -4.02 11.20
CA ALA A 182 33.68 -3.36 12.30
C ALA A 182 34.74 -2.36 11.79
N GLU A 183 35.58 -2.78 10.82
CA GLU A 183 36.58 -1.95 10.17
C GLU A 183 35.92 -0.76 9.43
N GLN A 184 34.89 -1.01 8.63
CA GLN A 184 34.20 0.04 7.86
C GLN A 184 33.51 1.07 8.74
N LEU A 185 32.99 0.67 9.89
CA LEU A 185 32.24 1.52 10.79
C LEU A 185 33.08 2.06 11.97
N ASP A 186 34.38 1.77 12.01
CA ASP A 186 35.32 2.16 13.08
C ASP A 186 34.82 1.77 14.50
N ILE A 187 34.47 0.49 14.67
CA ILE A 187 34.04 -0.11 15.93
C ILE A 187 34.65 -1.52 16.11
N SER A 188 34.50 -2.09 17.32
CA SER A 188 34.94 -3.47 17.54
C SER A 188 33.94 -4.50 16.99
N GLU A 189 34.40 -5.69 16.60
CA GLU A 189 33.52 -6.81 16.22
C GLU A 189 32.53 -7.17 17.34
N SER A 190 32.94 -7.05 18.59
CA SER A 190 32.04 -7.30 19.73
C SER A 190 30.90 -6.29 19.79
N THR A 191 31.14 -5.05 19.34
CA THR A 191 30.12 -4.01 19.20
C THR A 191 29.16 -4.33 18.07
N VAL A 192 29.66 -4.80 16.91
CA VAL A 192 28.83 -5.26 15.78
C VAL A 192 27.88 -6.38 16.24
N ARG A 193 28.43 -7.40 16.93
CA ARG A 193 27.62 -8.52 17.47
C ARG A 193 26.56 -8.07 18.45
N LYS A 194 26.90 -7.11 19.34
CA LYS A 194 25.92 -6.55 20.28
C LYS A 194 24.80 -5.82 19.58
N HIS A 195 25.08 -5.02 18.55
CA HIS A 195 24.06 -4.36 17.74
C HIS A 195 23.22 -5.38 16.96
N MET A 196 23.84 -6.42 16.38
CA MET A 196 23.11 -7.49 15.70
C MET A 196 22.13 -8.20 16.64
N GLN A 197 22.51 -8.47 17.89
CA GLN A 197 21.58 -8.99 18.89
C GLN A 197 20.40 -8.04 19.16
N GLY A 198 20.67 -6.73 19.21
CA GLY A 198 19.61 -5.70 19.31
C GLY A 198 18.66 -5.73 18.11
N ILE A 199 19.21 -5.83 16.90
CA ILE A 199 18.45 -5.96 15.65
C ILE A 199 17.56 -7.20 15.67
N LEU A 200 18.12 -8.37 16.03
CA LEU A 200 17.37 -9.62 16.14
C LEU A 200 16.17 -9.49 17.08
N LYS A 201 16.40 -8.89 18.25
CA LYS A 201 15.33 -8.66 19.22
C LYS A 201 14.25 -7.71 18.69
N LYS A 202 14.65 -6.61 18.07
CA LYS A 202 13.74 -5.59 17.51
C LYS A 202 12.93 -6.10 16.34
N LEU A 203 13.55 -6.89 15.44
CA LEU A 203 12.87 -7.47 14.28
C LEU A 203 12.18 -8.81 14.58
N ASN A 204 12.20 -9.25 15.86
CA ASN A 204 11.67 -10.55 16.29
C ASN A 204 12.19 -11.73 15.46
N CYS A 205 13.49 -11.71 15.14
CA CYS A 205 14.17 -12.71 14.33
C CYS A 205 15.06 -13.61 15.21
N LYS A 206 15.15 -14.89 14.84
CA LYS A 206 16.00 -15.85 15.54
C LYS A 206 17.45 -15.89 15.00
N THR A 207 17.65 -15.44 13.76
CA THR A 207 18.96 -15.48 13.08
C THR A 207 19.21 -14.19 12.30
N ALA A 208 20.51 -13.83 12.14
CA ALA A 208 20.92 -12.70 11.32
C ALA A 208 20.40 -12.82 9.88
N ARG A 209 20.43 -14.04 9.31
CA ARG A 209 19.90 -14.30 7.97
C ARG A 209 18.41 -13.94 7.84
N GLN A 210 17.60 -14.24 8.86
CA GLN A 210 16.18 -13.85 8.88
C GLN A 210 16.01 -12.34 8.96
N ALA A 211 16.79 -11.67 9.82
CA ALA A 211 16.74 -10.22 9.98
C ALA A 211 17.13 -9.50 8.68
N VAL A 212 18.22 -9.93 8.03
CA VAL A 212 18.68 -9.39 6.74
C VAL A 212 17.63 -9.59 5.66
N ALA A 213 17.04 -10.80 5.54
CA ALA A 213 16.01 -11.07 4.55
C ALA A 213 14.74 -10.22 4.78
N LEU A 214 14.42 -9.92 6.03
CA LEU A 214 13.29 -9.07 6.39
C LEU A 214 13.58 -7.60 6.05
N TRP A 215 14.79 -7.13 6.40
CA TRP A 215 15.23 -5.78 6.14
C TRP A 215 15.34 -5.48 4.64
N VAL A 216 15.93 -6.39 3.85
CA VAL A 216 16.00 -6.25 2.38
C VAL A 216 14.62 -6.14 1.76
N ARG A 217 13.66 -6.99 2.20
CA ARG A 217 12.26 -6.92 1.69
C ARG A 217 11.55 -5.63 2.03
N SER A 218 11.87 -5.00 3.14
CA SER A 218 11.27 -3.73 3.55
C SER A 218 11.94 -2.51 2.90
N HIS A 219 13.17 -2.68 2.39
CA HIS A 219 13.99 -1.63 1.76
C HIS A 219 14.32 -1.92 0.29
N ALA A 220 13.81 -3.01 -0.30
CA ALA A 220 13.90 -3.25 -1.75
C ALA A 220 13.14 -2.16 -2.49
N ARG A 221 13.90 -1.30 -3.14
CA ARG A 221 13.42 -0.25 -4.05
C ARG A 221 13.11 -0.85 -5.41
#